data_a7e0b5daaff6ec370b9cc553d5cf0c3c
#
_entry.id   a7e0b5daaff6ec370b9cc553d5cf0c3c
#
_cell.length_a   1.000
_cell.length_b   1.000
_cell.length_c   1.000
_cell.angle_alpha   90.00
_cell.angle_beta   90.00
_cell.angle_gamma   90.00
#
_symmetry.space_group_name_H-M   'P 1'
#
loop_
_entity.id
_entity.type
_entity.pdbx_description
1 polymer ?
#
loop_
_entity_poly.entity_id
_entity_poly.type
_entity_poly.pdbx_seq_one_letter_code
_entity_poly.pdbx_strand_id
1 'polypeptide(L)'
;MMHAQADKKPDEKLDSRQQIIEAAAQCFMLKGLEKATIDDIADVLGSTKGRVYHHFRSKNAIYFAVHRQAMQFCFDAVGPVLELSIPYSEKLEAMAVAHARVMMDTLPYQRSIRLGVEIYLRGSTTEAERAVLTELINQRNDYEELYRDVLNAGVAEGSLCVPSVKIAGRVMMGALNGLVDWYRVRPEQSDADRDLIATDLARTIVGGMTA
;
A
#
# COMPACT_ATOMS: atom_id res chain seq x y z
N MET A 1 12.16 -14.73 -47.77
CA MET A 1 11.00 -14.30 -46.96
C MET A 1 11.06 -15.06 -45.66
N MET A 2 11.68 -14.46 -44.63
CA MET A 2 11.71 -15.00 -43.26
C MET A 2 10.75 -14.16 -42.42
N HIS A 3 9.67 -14.81 -41.95
CA HIS A 3 8.76 -14.21 -40.96
C HIS A 3 9.46 -14.23 -39.61
N ALA A 4 9.73 -13.03 -39.10
CA ALA A 4 10.08 -12.84 -37.69
C ALA A 4 8.81 -13.06 -36.87
N GLN A 5 8.75 -14.17 -36.13
CA GLN A 5 7.80 -14.37 -35.04
C GLN A 5 8.25 -13.49 -33.88
N ALA A 6 7.42 -12.49 -33.57
CA ALA A 6 7.55 -11.72 -32.34
C ALA A 6 7.24 -12.66 -31.16
N ASP A 7 8.23 -12.91 -30.33
CA ASP A 7 8.09 -13.59 -29.06
C ASP A 7 7.16 -12.73 -28.15
N LYS A 8 5.89 -13.16 -28.06
CA LYS A 8 5.00 -12.73 -27.00
C LYS A 8 5.56 -13.28 -25.68
N LYS A 9 6.04 -12.38 -24.79
CA LYS A 9 6.27 -12.72 -23.38
C LYS A 9 5.02 -13.44 -22.86
N PRO A 10 5.16 -14.58 -22.16
CA PRO A 10 4.01 -15.22 -21.54
C PRO A 10 3.44 -14.26 -20.47
N ASP A 11 2.13 -13.97 -20.55
CA ASP A 11 1.37 -13.44 -19.43
C ASP A 11 1.64 -14.37 -18.23
N GLU A 12 2.41 -13.89 -17.25
CA GLU A 12 2.57 -14.58 -15.98
C GLU A 12 1.18 -14.66 -15.35
N LYS A 13 0.50 -15.79 -15.51
CA LYS A 13 -0.73 -16.07 -14.78
C LYS A 13 -0.39 -15.99 -13.31
N LEU A 14 -0.93 -14.97 -12.62
CA LEU A 14 -0.86 -14.85 -11.18
C LEU A 14 -1.13 -16.22 -10.54
N ASP A 15 -0.29 -16.60 -9.58
CA ASP A 15 -0.50 -17.80 -8.77
C ASP A 15 -1.93 -17.79 -8.19
N SER A 16 -2.53 -18.96 -8.09
CA SER A 16 -3.90 -19.12 -7.60
C SER A 16 -4.12 -18.45 -6.24
N ARG A 17 -3.10 -18.44 -5.38
CA ARG A 17 -3.12 -17.76 -4.09
C ARG A 17 -3.19 -16.24 -4.26
N GLN A 18 -2.42 -15.67 -5.18
CA GLN A 18 -2.39 -14.24 -5.46
C GLN A 18 -3.71 -13.74 -6.05
N GLN A 19 -4.34 -14.52 -6.94
CA GLN A 19 -5.68 -14.22 -7.46
C GLN A 19 -6.72 -14.12 -6.35
N ILE A 20 -6.65 -15.00 -5.35
CA ILE A 20 -7.57 -14.95 -4.19
C ILE A 20 -7.33 -13.69 -3.36
N ILE A 21 -6.07 -13.30 -3.14
CA ILE A 21 -5.71 -12.09 -2.39
C ILE A 21 -6.25 -10.84 -3.10
N GLU A 22 -6.11 -10.77 -4.42
CA GLU A 22 -6.63 -9.67 -5.23
C GLU A 22 -8.16 -9.58 -5.18
N ALA A 23 -8.87 -10.70 -5.39
CA ALA A 23 -10.31 -10.76 -5.29
C ALA A 23 -10.80 -10.37 -3.88
N ALA A 24 -10.07 -10.78 -2.85
CA ALA A 24 -10.38 -10.43 -1.46
C ALA A 24 -10.19 -8.94 -1.19
N ALA A 25 -9.12 -8.32 -1.71
CA ALA A 25 -8.90 -6.89 -1.56
C ALA A 25 -10.07 -6.08 -2.17
N GLN A 26 -10.56 -6.47 -3.36
CA GLN A 26 -11.72 -5.86 -4.00
C GLN A 26 -12.99 -6.07 -3.15
N CYS A 27 -13.22 -7.29 -2.69
CA CYS A 27 -14.38 -7.64 -1.87
C CYS A 27 -14.39 -6.85 -0.54
N PHE A 28 -13.25 -6.79 0.17
CA PHE A 28 -13.13 -6.04 1.42
C PHE A 28 -13.26 -4.53 1.23
N MET A 29 -12.76 -3.98 0.12
CA MET A 29 -12.96 -2.57 -0.21
C MET A 29 -14.45 -2.25 -0.41
N LEU A 30 -15.21 -3.11 -1.07
CA LEU A 30 -16.61 -2.86 -1.43
C LEU A 30 -17.59 -3.13 -0.29
N LYS A 31 -17.39 -4.22 0.46
CA LYS A 31 -18.34 -4.70 1.48
C LYS A 31 -17.89 -4.43 2.92
N GLY A 32 -16.62 -4.10 3.10
CA GLY A 32 -15.97 -4.07 4.40
C GLY A 32 -15.63 -5.47 4.91
N LEU A 33 -14.61 -5.55 5.78
CA LEU A 33 -14.10 -6.83 6.29
C LEU A 33 -15.16 -7.62 7.08
N GLU A 34 -16.00 -6.96 7.86
CA GLU A 34 -17.01 -7.65 8.69
C GLU A 34 -18.06 -8.35 7.83
N LYS A 35 -18.60 -7.66 6.81
CA LYS A 35 -19.71 -8.14 5.99
C LYS A 35 -19.26 -9.07 4.88
N ALA A 36 -18.02 -8.97 4.42
CA ALA A 36 -17.48 -9.82 3.38
C ALA A 36 -17.40 -11.28 3.84
N THR A 37 -17.78 -12.21 2.98
CA THR A 37 -17.74 -13.66 3.21
C THR A 37 -16.76 -14.33 2.25
N ILE A 38 -16.41 -15.60 2.54
CA ILE A 38 -15.60 -16.41 1.61
C ILE A 38 -16.35 -16.66 0.30
N ASP A 39 -17.66 -16.75 0.35
CA ASP A 39 -18.49 -16.91 -0.85
C ASP A 39 -18.41 -15.66 -1.75
N ASP A 40 -18.48 -14.46 -1.15
CA ASP A 40 -18.31 -13.21 -1.89
C ASP A 40 -16.93 -13.11 -2.58
N ILE A 41 -15.89 -13.58 -1.92
CA ILE A 41 -14.53 -13.61 -2.52
C ILE A 41 -14.50 -14.63 -3.66
N ALA A 42 -15.12 -15.80 -3.52
CA ALA A 42 -15.20 -16.79 -4.56
C ALA A 42 -15.99 -16.27 -5.78
N ASP A 43 -17.07 -15.53 -5.56
CA ASP A 43 -17.86 -14.89 -6.62
C ASP A 43 -17.04 -13.85 -7.39
N VAL A 44 -16.32 -12.96 -6.71
CA VAL A 44 -15.41 -11.97 -7.34
C VAL A 44 -14.30 -12.68 -8.14
N LEU A 45 -13.78 -13.79 -7.60
CA LEU A 45 -12.76 -14.61 -8.28
C LEU A 45 -13.30 -15.36 -9.50
N GLY A 46 -14.64 -15.47 -9.65
CA GLY A 46 -15.28 -16.33 -10.66
C GLY A 46 -14.96 -17.82 -10.44
N SER A 47 -14.88 -18.26 -9.18
CA SER A 47 -14.43 -19.61 -8.82
C SER A 47 -15.28 -20.20 -7.67
N THR A 48 -14.84 -21.32 -7.14
CA THR A 48 -15.55 -22.01 -6.06
C THR A 48 -14.96 -21.69 -4.69
N LYS A 49 -15.80 -21.72 -3.65
CA LYS A 49 -15.39 -21.64 -2.23
C LYS A 49 -14.32 -22.68 -1.86
N GLY A 50 -14.41 -23.90 -2.46
CA GLY A 50 -13.41 -24.96 -2.27
C GLY A 50 -12.00 -24.54 -2.70
N ARG A 51 -11.87 -23.77 -3.81
CA ARG A 51 -10.59 -23.24 -4.25
C ARG A 51 -10.02 -22.24 -3.25
N VAL A 52 -10.86 -21.41 -2.64
CA VAL A 52 -10.41 -20.46 -1.62
C VAL A 52 -9.92 -21.19 -0.37
N TYR A 53 -10.68 -22.18 0.12
CA TYR A 53 -10.30 -22.98 1.30
C TYR A 53 -9.06 -23.85 1.09
N HIS A 54 -8.73 -24.20 -0.15
CA HIS A 54 -7.47 -24.88 -0.46
C HIS A 54 -6.23 -24.04 -0.08
N HIS A 55 -6.33 -22.72 -0.22
CA HIS A 55 -5.22 -21.78 0.06
C HIS A 55 -5.31 -21.09 1.42
N PHE A 56 -6.53 -20.86 1.93
CA PHE A 56 -6.74 -20.08 3.14
C PHE A 56 -7.78 -20.74 4.05
N ARG A 57 -7.44 -20.94 5.30
CA ARG A 57 -8.31 -21.62 6.27
C ARG A 57 -9.39 -20.71 6.86
N SER A 58 -9.27 -19.40 6.76
CA SER A 58 -10.22 -18.44 7.31
C SER A 58 -10.19 -17.11 6.56
N LYS A 59 -11.23 -16.30 6.71
CA LYS A 59 -11.29 -14.92 6.21
C LYS A 59 -10.18 -14.06 6.80
N ASN A 60 -9.86 -14.26 8.07
CA ASN A 60 -8.78 -13.54 8.75
C ASN A 60 -7.41 -13.84 8.12
N ALA A 61 -7.15 -15.11 7.76
CA ALA A 61 -5.92 -15.48 7.07
C ALA A 61 -5.80 -14.79 5.69
N ILE A 62 -6.91 -14.62 4.98
CA ILE A 62 -6.94 -13.88 3.71
C ILE A 62 -6.69 -12.40 3.97
N TYR A 63 -7.34 -11.80 4.97
CA TYR A 63 -7.14 -10.40 5.32
C TYR A 63 -5.69 -10.09 5.68
N PHE A 64 -5.04 -10.94 6.47
CA PHE A 64 -3.63 -10.78 6.80
C PHE A 64 -2.73 -10.88 5.55
N ALA A 65 -3.08 -11.74 4.59
CA ALA A 65 -2.36 -11.81 3.32
C ALA A 65 -2.56 -10.55 2.47
N VAL A 66 -3.78 -9.99 2.42
CA VAL A 66 -4.06 -8.70 1.78
C VAL A 66 -3.24 -7.58 2.41
N HIS A 67 -3.14 -7.56 3.76
CA HIS A 67 -2.36 -6.55 4.48
C HIS A 67 -0.86 -6.66 4.15
N ARG A 68 -0.28 -7.86 4.23
CA ARG A 68 1.13 -8.05 3.84
C ARG A 68 1.41 -7.60 2.41
N GLN A 69 0.52 -7.93 1.49
CA GLN A 69 0.66 -7.53 0.09
C GLN A 69 0.59 -6.01 -0.09
N ALA A 70 -0.33 -5.34 0.62
CA ALA A 70 -0.43 -3.89 0.60
C ALA A 70 0.86 -3.21 1.10
N MET A 71 1.42 -3.71 2.20
CA MET A 71 2.69 -3.21 2.72
C MET A 71 3.86 -3.50 1.77
N GLN A 72 3.89 -4.70 1.17
CA GLN A 72 4.91 -5.05 0.18
C GLN A 72 4.91 -4.07 -1.01
N PHE A 73 3.75 -3.73 -1.55
CA PHE A 73 3.64 -2.73 -2.60
C PHE A 73 4.24 -1.37 -2.19
N CYS A 74 4.04 -0.95 -0.95
CA CYS A 74 4.62 0.29 -0.44
C CYS A 74 6.16 0.21 -0.34
N PHE A 75 6.69 -0.89 0.20
CA PHE A 75 8.14 -1.10 0.27
C PHE A 75 8.78 -1.18 -1.12
N ASP A 76 8.16 -1.91 -2.06
CA ASP A 76 8.68 -2.06 -3.43
C ASP A 76 8.69 -0.72 -4.19
N ALA A 77 7.70 0.15 -3.92
CA ALA A 77 7.64 1.46 -4.56
C ALA A 77 8.67 2.45 -4.00
N VAL A 78 8.91 2.44 -2.69
CA VAL A 78 9.79 3.41 -2.02
C VAL A 78 11.24 2.94 -1.95
N GLY A 79 11.48 1.63 -1.87
CA GLY A 79 12.83 1.06 -1.75
C GLY A 79 13.83 1.59 -2.78
N PRO A 80 13.53 1.59 -4.09
CA PRO A 80 14.45 2.11 -5.12
C PRO A 80 14.80 3.59 -4.93
N VAL A 81 13.89 4.39 -4.35
CA VAL A 81 14.12 5.83 -4.11
C VAL A 81 15.19 6.05 -3.02
N LEU A 82 15.24 5.16 -2.03
CA LEU A 82 16.22 5.25 -0.94
C LEU A 82 17.65 5.12 -1.43
N GLU A 83 17.87 4.37 -2.52
CA GLU A 83 19.18 4.13 -3.13
C GLU A 83 19.68 5.32 -3.99
N LEU A 84 18.82 6.30 -4.26
CA LEU A 84 19.21 7.46 -5.07
C LEU A 84 20.19 8.36 -4.31
N SER A 85 21.25 8.80 -4.99
CA SER A 85 22.22 9.79 -4.47
C SER A 85 21.77 11.22 -4.83
N ILE A 86 20.71 11.69 -4.18
CA ILE A 86 20.11 13.02 -4.34
C ILE A 86 19.95 13.70 -2.99
N PRO A 87 19.78 15.05 -2.92
CA PRO A 87 19.49 15.77 -1.68
C PRO A 87 18.32 15.16 -0.90
N TYR A 88 18.37 15.19 0.43
CA TYR A 88 17.34 14.54 1.25
C TYR A 88 15.95 15.17 1.10
N SER A 89 15.85 16.47 0.81
CA SER A 89 14.55 17.10 0.49
C SER A 89 13.94 16.55 -0.81
N GLU A 90 14.75 16.35 -1.85
CA GLU A 90 14.31 15.73 -3.11
C GLU A 90 13.99 14.25 -2.92
N LYS A 91 14.80 13.53 -2.11
CA LYS A 91 14.55 12.13 -1.77
C LYS A 91 13.21 11.96 -1.05
N LEU A 92 12.91 12.83 -0.09
CA LEU A 92 11.65 12.82 0.65
C LEU A 92 10.45 13.09 -0.28
N GLU A 93 10.57 14.05 -1.22
CA GLU A 93 9.54 14.31 -2.24
C GLU A 93 9.35 13.10 -3.14
N ALA A 94 10.43 12.50 -3.64
CA ALA A 94 10.35 11.31 -4.49
C ALA A 94 9.72 10.10 -3.77
N MET A 95 10.04 9.89 -2.49
CA MET A 95 9.39 8.87 -1.65
C MET A 95 7.89 9.15 -1.50
N ALA A 96 7.51 10.40 -1.29
CA ALA A 96 6.10 10.78 -1.16
C ALA A 96 5.34 10.58 -2.47
N VAL A 97 5.94 10.89 -3.63
CA VAL A 97 5.37 10.62 -4.96
C VAL A 97 5.19 9.13 -5.16
N ALA A 98 6.21 8.32 -4.90
CA ALA A 98 6.15 6.87 -5.05
C ALA A 98 5.05 6.25 -4.15
N HIS A 99 4.95 6.71 -2.90
CA HIS A 99 3.89 6.28 -1.97
C HIS A 99 2.51 6.68 -2.48
N ALA A 100 2.30 7.94 -2.89
CA ALA A 100 1.01 8.38 -3.40
C ALA A 100 0.57 7.59 -4.66
N ARG A 101 1.52 7.29 -5.55
CA ARG A 101 1.26 6.45 -6.73
C ARG A 101 0.81 5.05 -6.33
N VAL A 102 1.55 4.37 -5.47
CA VAL A 102 1.17 3.01 -5.05
C VAL A 102 -0.16 2.96 -4.31
N MET A 103 -0.51 4.01 -3.53
CA MET A 103 -1.81 4.12 -2.89
C MET A 103 -2.96 4.19 -3.89
N MET A 104 -2.77 4.88 -5.03
CA MET A 104 -3.76 4.95 -6.11
C MET A 104 -3.82 3.66 -6.93
N ASP A 105 -2.67 3.11 -7.30
CA ASP A 105 -2.56 1.94 -8.17
C ASP A 105 -3.01 0.64 -7.49
N THR A 106 -2.87 0.58 -6.15
CA THR A 106 -3.27 -0.59 -5.34
C THR A 106 -4.44 -0.26 -4.40
N LEU A 107 -5.31 0.68 -4.78
CA LEU A 107 -6.38 1.22 -3.95
C LEU A 107 -7.25 0.17 -3.23
N PRO A 108 -7.66 -0.95 -3.84
CA PRO A 108 -8.43 -1.98 -3.15
C PRO A 108 -7.71 -2.54 -1.91
N TYR A 109 -6.41 -2.77 -2.02
CA TYR A 109 -5.59 -3.26 -0.91
C TYR A 109 -5.49 -2.20 0.20
N GLN A 110 -5.15 -0.98 -0.16
CA GLN A 110 -4.91 0.11 0.79
C GLN A 110 -6.17 0.49 1.57
N ARG A 111 -7.33 0.54 0.91
CA ARG A 111 -8.62 0.75 1.59
C ARG A 111 -8.98 -0.37 2.54
N SER A 112 -8.73 -1.63 2.12
CA SER A 112 -9.04 -2.79 2.93
C SER A 112 -8.30 -2.77 4.27
N ILE A 113 -7.02 -2.40 4.27
CA ILE A 113 -6.21 -2.39 5.49
C ILE A 113 -6.52 -1.22 6.40
N ARG A 114 -6.86 -0.04 5.84
CA ARG A 114 -7.22 1.14 6.65
C ARG A 114 -8.45 0.88 7.53
N LEU A 115 -9.45 0.21 6.99
CA LEU A 115 -10.70 -0.09 7.69
C LEU A 115 -10.58 -1.28 8.64
N GLY A 116 -9.65 -2.20 8.38
CA GLY A 116 -9.60 -3.49 9.07
C GLY A 116 -8.81 -3.50 10.37
N VAL A 117 -7.74 -2.69 10.49
CA VAL A 117 -6.88 -2.71 11.68
C VAL A 117 -7.65 -2.34 12.96
N GLU A 118 -8.52 -1.34 12.91
CA GLU A 118 -9.33 -0.94 14.08
C GLU A 118 -10.30 -2.04 14.54
N ILE A 119 -10.86 -2.79 13.61
CA ILE A 119 -11.80 -3.90 13.90
C ILE A 119 -11.08 -4.98 14.68
N TYR A 120 -9.86 -5.32 14.28
CA TYR A 120 -9.05 -6.34 14.96
C TYR A 120 -8.57 -5.90 16.35
N LEU A 121 -8.25 -4.62 16.52
CA LEU A 121 -7.84 -4.10 17.82
C LEU A 121 -8.98 -4.09 18.86
N ARG A 122 -10.23 -4.10 18.40
CA ARG A 122 -11.44 -4.07 19.27
C ARG A 122 -12.09 -5.46 19.45
N GLY A 123 -11.77 -6.44 18.61
CA GLY A 123 -12.38 -7.77 18.62
C GLY A 123 -11.65 -8.78 19.51
N SER A 124 -12.32 -9.89 19.82
CA SER A 124 -11.65 -11.06 20.43
C SER A 124 -10.82 -11.76 19.36
N THR A 125 -9.50 -11.77 19.54
CA THR A 125 -8.54 -12.44 18.64
C THR A 125 -7.88 -13.60 19.36
N THR A 126 -7.57 -14.66 18.62
CA THR A 126 -6.73 -15.75 19.12
C THR A 126 -5.31 -15.26 19.36
N GLU A 127 -4.53 -16.00 20.16
CA GLU A 127 -3.11 -15.68 20.37
C GLU A 127 -2.31 -15.69 19.07
N ALA A 128 -2.59 -16.65 18.18
CA ALA A 128 -1.98 -16.71 16.85
C ALA A 128 -2.32 -15.48 15.98
N GLU A 129 -3.56 -15.01 16.00
CA GLU A 129 -3.96 -13.79 15.27
C GLU A 129 -3.31 -12.55 15.85
N ARG A 130 -3.17 -12.45 17.18
CA ARG A 130 -2.46 -11.34 17.84
C ARG A 130 -0.99 -11.29 17.42
N ALA A 131 -0.32 -12.44 17.34
CA ALA A 131 1.06 -12.51 16.85
C ALA A 131 1.19 -11.97 15.43
N VAL A 132 0.29 -12.34 14.53
CA VAL A 132 0.25 -11.82 13.15
C VAL A 132 -0.02 -10.31 13.14
N LEU A 133 -0.96 -9.82 13.94
CA LEU A 133 -1.24 -8.39 14.02
C LEU A 133 -0.04 -7.59 14.51
N THR A 134 0.70 -8.13 15.50
CA THR A 134 1.93 -7.51 15.98
C THR A 134 2.98 -7.43 14.87
N GLU A 135 3.15 -8.49 14.07
CA GLU A 135 4.02 -8.49 12.89
C GLU A 135 3.62 -7.37 11.91
N LEU A 136 2.32 -7.27 11.57
CA LEU A 136 1.82 -6.26 10.63
C LEU A 136 2.00 -4.82 11.16
N ILE A 137 1.83 -4.61 12.46
CA ILE A 137 2.09 -3.32 13.10
C ILE A 137 3.60 -2.99 13.02
N ASN A 138 4.47 -3.97 13.26
CA ASN A 138 5.91 -3.77 13.15
C ASN A 138 6.31 -3.42 11.71
N GLN A 139 5.80 -4.13 10.69
CA GLN A 139 6.05 -3.79 9.29
C GLN A 139 5.66 -2.34 8.96
N ARG A 140 4.53 -1.88 9.49
CA ARG A 140 4.11 -0.49 9.34
C ARG A 140 5.07 0.48 10.03
N ASN A 141 5.52 0.16 11.23
CA ASN A 141 6.48 0.97 11.97
C ASN A 141 7.83 1.04 11.23
N ASP A 142 8.31 -0.09 10.71
CA ASP A 142 9.53 -0.17 9.90
C ASP A 142 9.41 0.71 8.64
N TYR A 143 8.25 0.71 8.00
CA TYR A 143 7.99 1.58 6.85
C TYR A 143 8.00 3.07 7.22
N GLU A 144 7.37 3.46 8.35
CA GLU A 144 7.44 4.84 8.86
C GLU A 144 8.88 5.24 9.23
N GLU A 145 9.71 4.30 9.69
CA GLU A 145 11.13 4.58 10.02
C GLU A 145 11.91 5.02 8.80
N LEU A 146 11.67 4.45 7.60
CA LEU A 146 12.33 4.89 6.36
C LEU A 146 12.18 6.40 6.12
N TYR A 147 11.01 6.94 6.38
CA TYR A 147 10.75 8.39 6.26
C TYR A 147 11.41 9.19 7.37
N ARG A 148 11.43 8.67 8.59
CA ARG A 148 12.09 9.33 9.72
C ARG A 148 13.60 9.42 9.52
N ASP A 149 14.21 8.40 8.95
CA ASP A 149 15.65 8.38 8.66
C ASP A 149 16.00 9.45 7.62
N VAL A 150 15.24 9.57 6.54
CA VAL A 150 15.42 10.61 5.53
C VAL A 150 15.16 12.00 6.10
N LEU A 151 14.12 12.17 6.93
CA LEU A 151 13.84 13.43 7.64
C LEU A 151 14.98 13.82 8.58
N ASN A 152 15.51 12.89 9.39
CA ASN A 152 16.63 13.15 10.29
C ASN A 152 17.88 13.56 9.52
N ALA A 153 18.20 12.87 8.43
CA ALA A 153 19.34 13.18 7.59
C ALA A 153 19.19 14.55 6.91
N GLY A 154 18.01 14.87 6.39
CA GLY A 154 17.74 16.17 5.76
C GLY A 154 17.78 17.35 6.74
N VAL A 155 17.33 17.14 7.98
CA VAL A 155 17.49 18.16 9.03
C VAL A 155 18.96 18.34 9.42
N ALA A 156 19.73 17.26 9.52
CA ALA A 156 21.14 17.32 9.83
C ALA A 156 21.97 17.98 8.71
N GLU A 157 21.58 17.78 7.45
CA GLU A 157 22.16 18.43 6.28
C GLU A 157 21.74 19.91 6.12
N GLY A 158 20.61 20.30 6.71
CA GLY A 158 20.03 21.64 6.60
C GLY A 158 19.11 21.84 5.39
N SER A 159 18.79 20.80 4.63
CA SER A 159 17.83 20.85 3.50
C SER A 159 16.37 20.76 3.95
N LEU A 160 16.13 20.29 5.19
CA LEU A 160 14.81 20.21 5.80
C LEU A 160 14.81 20.97 7.15
N CYS A 161 13.68 21.62 7.46
CA CYS A 161 13.48 22.35 8.70
C CYS A 161 12.11 21.98 9.29
N VAL A 162 12.10 21.16 10.34
CA VAL A 162 10.88 20.76 11.04
C VAL A 162 11.06 20.86 12.56
N PRO A 163 10.04 21.31 13.31
CA PRO A 163 10.13 21.43 14.77
C PRO A 163 10.32 20.07 15.47
N SER A 164 9.85 18.99 14.85
CA SER A 164 9.94 17.63 15.38
C SER A 164 9.85 16.62 14.25
N VAL A 165 10.92 15.88 13.99
CA VAL A 165 10.95 14.82 12.98
C VAL A 165 9.87 13.77 13.23
N LYS A 166 9.62 13.40 14.51
CA LYS A 166 8.57 12.45 14.88
C LYS A 166 7.18 12.94 14.47
N ILE A 167 6.88 14.21 14.65
CA ILE A 167 5.57 14.78 14.27
C ILE A 167 5.50 14.97 12.77
N ALA A 168 6.56 15.46 12.13
CA ALA A 168 6.62 15.62 10.68
C ALA A 168 6.36 14.28 9.95
N GLY A 169 7.02 13.20 10.37
CA GLY A 169 6.79 11.87 9.83
C GLY A 169 5.33 11.41 9.97
N ARG A 170 4.70 11.63 11.13
CA ARG A 170 3.29 11.30 11.34
C ARG A 170 2.32 12.14 10.51
N VAL A 171 2.57 13.43 10.38
CA VAL A 171 1.79 14.33 9.52
C VAL A 171 1.88 13.87 8.07
N MET A 172 3.09 13.57 7.61
CA MET A 172 3.36 13.08 6.27
C MET A 172 2.62 11.75 6.00
N MET A 173 2.78 10.76 6.87
CA MET A 173 2.07 9.50 6.74
C MET A 173 0.55 9.66 6.82
N GLY A 174 0.06 10.54 7.68
CA GLY A 174 -1.36 10.86 7.78
C GLY A 174 -1.92 11.44 6.49
N ALA A 175 -1.21 12.38 5.86
CA ALA A 175 -1.61 13.01 4.60
C ALA A 175 -1.55 12.02 3.43
N LEU A 176 -0.46 11.28 3.29
CA LEU A 176 -0.27 10.28 2.23
C LEU A 176 -1.29 9.14 2.33
N ASN A 177 -1.43 8.53 3.50
CA ASN A 177 -2.41 7.47 3.73
C ASN A 177 -3.86 7.97 3.61
N GLY A 178 -4.12 9.25 3.88
CA GLY A 178 -5.43 9.89 3.71
C GLY A 178 -5.93 9.90 2.27
N LEU A 179 -5.04 9.69 1.29
CA LEU A 179 -5.40 9.61 -0.13
C LEU A 179 -6.52 8.59 -0.39
N VAL A 180 -6.51 7.45 0.29
CA VAL A 180 -7.53 6.40 0.11
C VAL A 180 -8.95 6.86 0.48
N ASP A 181 -9.11 7.90 1.28
CA ASP A 181 -10.42 8.39 1.72
C ASP A 181 -11.11 9.23 0.64
N TRP A 182 -10.34 10.05 -0.06
CA TRP A 182 -10.87 11.01 -1.03
C TRP A 182 -10.61 10.62 -2.50
N TYR A 183 -9.53 9.90 -2.81
CA TYR A 183 -9.24 9.50 -4.19
C TYR A 183 -10.31 8.56 -4.73
N ARG A 184 -10.71 8.78 -5.97
CA ARG A 184 -11.65 7.95 -6.71
C ARG A 184 -11.08 7.66 -8.10
N VAL A 185 -11.02 6.40 -8.47
CA VAL A 185 -10.64 5.99 -9.82
C VAL A 185 -11.68 6.53 -10.80
N ARG A 186 -11.21 7.18 -11.88
CA ARG A 186 -12.04 7.65 -12.97
C ARG A 186 -11.65 6.90 -14.24
N PRO A 187 -12.64 6.43 -15.06
CA PRO A 187 -12.35 5.63 -16.26
C PRO A 187 -11.43 6.34 -17.25
N GLU A 188 -11.53 7.66 -17.35
CA GLU A 188 -10.77 8.51 -18.27
C GLU A 188 -9.42 8.97 -17.72
N GLN A 189 -9.11 8.64 -16.48
CA GLN A 189 -7.89 9.11 -15.82
C GLN A 189 -6.67 8.38 -16.34
N SER A 190 -5.73 9.13 -16.91
CA SER A 190 -4.44 8.63 -17.40
C SER A 190 -3.41 8.40 -16.28
N ASP A 191 -2.30 7.75 -16.62
CA ASP A 191 -1.15 7.65 -15.72
C ASP A 191 -0.58 9.04 -15.40
N ALA A 192 -0.53 9.95 -16.39
CA ALA A 192 -0.06 11.31 -16.19
C ALA A 192 -0.94 12.11 -15.19
N ASP A 193 -2.24 11.88 -15.18
CA ASP A 193 -3.14 12.50 -14.20
C ASP A 193 -2.85 12.00 -12.78
N ARG A 194 -2.54 10.70 -12.62
CA ARG A 194 -2.14 10.13 -11.33
C ARG A 194 -0.78 10.65 -10.88
N ASP A 195 0.17 10.77 -11.81
CA ASP A 195 1.49 11.36 -11.53
C ASP A 195 1.37 12.82 -11.06
N LEU A 196 0.49 13.60 -11.68
CA LEU A 196 0.22 14.97 -11.27
C LEU A 196 -0.34 15.02 -9.84
N ILE A 197 -1.35 14.20 -9.53
CA ILE A 197 -1.93 14.12 -8.17
C ILE A 197 -0.84 13.75 -7.15
N ALA A 198 -0.02 12.75 -7.46
CA ALA A 198 1.03 12.29 -6.57
C ALA A 198 2.08 13.38 -6.32
N THR A 199 2.48 14.08 -7.38
CA THR A 199 3.46 15.17 -7.32
C THR A 199 2.92 16.37 -6.53
N ASP A 200 1.69 16.80 -6.79
CA ASP A 200 1.08 17.93 -6.10
C ASP A 200 0.88 17.64 -4.61
N LEU A 201 0.47 16.43 -4.26
CA LEU A 201 0.35 15.98 -2.87
C LEU A 201 1.73 15.97 -2.18
N ALA A 202 2.74 15.37 -2.81
CA ALA A 202 4.10 15.30 -2.29
C ALA A 202 4.69 16.69 -2.05
N ARG A 203 4.59 17.58 -3.03
CA ARG A 203 5.08 18.97 -2.92
C ARG A 203 4.36 19.77 -1.85
N THR A 204 3.04 19.58 -1.71
CA THR A 204 2.27 20.23 -0.65
C THR A 204 2.74 19.81 0.74
N ILE A 205 3.04 18.51 0.91
CA ILE A 205 3.51 17.99 2.20
C ILE A 205 4.95 18.42 2.47
N VAL A 206 5.86 18.19 1.52
CA VAL A 206 7.30 18.42 1.70
C VAL A 206 7.63 19.90 1.66
N GLY A 207 6.91 20.72 0.88
CA GLY A 207 7.10 22.16 0.83
C GLY A 207 6.89 22.87 2.18
N GLY A 208 6.10 22.28 3.08
CA GLY A 208 5.99 22.77 4.46
C GLY A 208 7.12 22.31 5.40
N MET A 209 8.09 21.56 4.88
CA MET A 209 9.21 20.97 5.65
C MET A 209 10.58 21.42 5.15
N THR A 210 10.65 22.14 4.04
CA THR A 210 11.90 22.69 3.49
C THR A 210 12.34 23.94 4.24
N ALA A 211 13.67 24.17 4.29
CA ALA A 211 14.28 25.35 4.93
C ALA A 211 14.12 26.62 4.06
#